data_024755dad9aa0fa7d11066af0ca8f506
#
_entry.id   024755dad9aa0fa7d11066af0ca8f506
#
_cell.length_a   1.000
_cell.length_b   1.000
_cell.length_c   1.000
_cell.angle_alpha   90.00
_cell.angle_beta   90.00
_cell.angle_gamma   90.00
#
_symmetry.space_group_name_H-M   'P 1'
#
loop_
_entity.id
_entity.type
_entity.pdbx_description
1 polymer ?
#
loop_
_entity_poly.entity_id
_entity_poly.type
_entity_poly.pdbx_seq_one_letter_code
_entity_poly.pdbx_strand_id
1 'polypeptide(L)'
;MLDPRIPFKNRWLAGVFAFLLPGAGHLYQGRWFKGIVCGLCVLGTFFFGMELGDWSVVYWKRDPLNMLNPYYAQVFVGLPALPAIFQSSRYQNRQNADQAGIDGPLNASFTGTLRMLDPSAGFPNGDVTGRITLQPDEENRESRTAHGEFVGTITPKKGAPQEIKLALGDVPRLGKPVSADPERGIELAVVEGNNAPARGIGRLRGSVPRSFWDRFEAPPDEEERDLDRAYLLDLHRQLGKFYELALTFTMIAGLLNILVILDAVEGPAYGYGDTDSKEGQRQSPAGAAGAAGEKPVPAGAGPAADRVVSKQN
;
A
#
# COMPACT_ATOMS: atom_id res chain seq x y z
N MET A 1 -9.14 -29.54 -16.38
CA MET A 1 -10.05 -30.43 -15.62
C MET A 1 -10.20 -29.91 -14.19
N LEU A 2 -11.42 -29.82 -13.69
CA LEU A 2 -11.77 -29.27 -12.40
C LEU A 2 -11.88 -30.42 -11.39
N ASP A 3 -11.36 -30.23 -10.16
CA ASP A 3 -11.53 -31.20 -9.09
C ASP A 3 -13.01 -31.34 -8.74
N PRO A 4 -13.67 -32.48 -9.02
CA PRO A 4 -15.08 -32.68 -8.73
C PRO A 4 -15.42 -32.69 -7.23
N ARG A 5 -14.38 -32.71 -6.36
CA ARG A 5 -14.53 -32.72 -4.91
C ARG A 5 -14.71 -31.32 -4.31
N ILE A 6 -14.38 -30.27 -5.10
CA ILE A 6 -14.53 -28.89 -4.65
C ILE A 6 -15.51 -28.21 -5.58
N PRO A 7 -16.72 -27.86 -5.13
CA PRO A 7 -17.67 -27.11 -5.94
C PRO A 7 -17.06 -25.73 -6.22
N PHE A 8 -16.64 -25.51 -7.47
CA PHE A 8 -16.09 -24.21 -7.87
C PHE A 8 -17.18 -23.16 -7.83
N LYS A 9 -17.02 -22.22 -6.94
CA LYS A 9 -17.76 -20.97 -6.97
C LYS A 9 -17.30 -20.17 -8.20
N ASN A 10 -17.96 -19.07 -8.48
CA ASN A 10 -17.67 -18.25 -9.65
C ASN A 10 -16.16 -17.85 -9.71
N ARG A 11 -15.48 -18.27 -10.79
CA ARG A 11 -14.03 -18.04 -11.00
C ARG A 11 -13.68 -16.57 -11.05
N TRP A 12 -14.51 -15.77 -11.72
CA TRP A 12 -14.26 -14.34 -11.87
C TRP A 12 -14.36 -13.62 -10.53
N LEU A 13 -15.34 -14.00 -9.70
CA LEU A 13 -15.42 -13.47 -8.33
C LEU A 13 -14.20 -13.87 -7.49
N ALA A 14 -13.71 -15.09 -7.64
CA ALA A 14 -12.48 -15.50 -6.96
C ALA A 14 -11.28 -14.65 -7.39
N GLY A 15 -11.16 -14.33 -8.69
CA GLY A 15 -10.13 -13.43 -9.21
C GLY A 15 -10.25 -12.01 -8.64
N VAL A 16 -11.47 -11.46 -8.60
CA VAL A 16 -11.73 -10.14 -8.02
C VAL A 16 -11.36 -10.10 -6.54
N PHE A 17 -11.76 -11.10 -5.76
CA PHE A 17 -11.39 -11.18 -4.35
C PHE A 17 -9.87 -11.34 -4.15
N ALA A 18 -9.19 -12.13 -4.98
CA ALA A 18 -7.74 -12.28 -4.93
C ALA A 18 -7.00 -10.99 -5.30
N PHE A 19 -7.57 -10.20 -6.23
CA PHE A 19 -7.04 -8.87 -6.56
C PHE A 19 -7.25 -7.88 -5.41
N LEU A 20 -8.45 -7.82 -4.84
CA LEU A 20 -8.74 -6.89 -3.74
C LEU A 20 -7.90 -7.18 -2.50
N LEU A 21 -7.78 -8.47 -2.15
CA LEU A 21 -7.00 -8.90 -1.01
C LEU A 21 -6.28 -10.21 -1.35
N PRO A 22 -4.94 -10.22 -1.35
CA PRO A 22 -4.15 -11.42 -1.62
C PRO A 22 -4.62 -12.62 -0.80
N GLY A 23 -4.85 -13.74 -1.48
CA GLY A 23 -5.35 -14.97 -0.86
C GLY A 23 -6.87 -15.05 -0.67
N ALA A 24 -7.62 -13.93 -0.70
CA ALA A 24 -9.08 -13.95 -0.48
C ALA A 24 -9.85 -14.76 -1.54
N GLY A 25 -9.35 -14.81 -2.78
CA GLY A 25 -9.92 -15.65 -3.83
C GLY A 25 -9.90 -17.14 -3.47
N HIS A 26 -8.80 -17.61 -2.89
CA HIS A 26 -8.69 -18.99 -2.41
C HIS A 26 -9.59 -19.26 -1.20
N LEU A 27 -9.68 -18.29 -0.28
CA LEU A 27 -10.60 -18.40 0.87
C LEU A 27 -12.07 -18.50 0.39
N TYR A 28 -12.45 -17.69 -0.60
CA TYR A 28 -13.76 -17.75 -1.22
C TYR A 28 -14.06 -19.12 -1.84
N GLN A 29 -13.06 -19.77 -2.44
CA GLN A 29 -13.17 -21.11 -3.00
C GLN A 29 -13.11 -22.23 -1.94
N GLY A 30 -12.94 -21.91 -0.64
CA GLY A 30 -12.82 -22.89 0.44
C GLY A 30 -11.42 -23.47 0.63
N ARG A 31 -10.40 -22.94 -0.06
CA ARG A 31 -8.99 -23.36 0.05
C ARG A 31 -8.26 -22.58 1.14
N TRP A 32 -8.67 -22.79 2.38
CA TRP A 32 -8.23 -21.96 3.52
C TRP A 32 -6.72 -21.92 3.69
N PHE A 33 -6.06 -23.08 3.68
CA PHE A 33 -4.60 -23.16 3.87
C PHE A 33 -3.87 -22.33 2.78
N LYS A 34 -4.23 -22.55 1.52
CA LYS A 34 -3.59 -21.85 0.40
C LYS A 34 -3.86 -20.36 0.45
N GLY A 35 -5.09 -19.96 0.77
CA GLY A 35 -5.46 -18.56 0.94
C GLY A 35 -4.68 -17.84 2.01
N ILE A 36 -4.52 -18.47 3.18
CA ILE A 36 -3.74 -17.91 4.29
C ILE A 36 -2.26 -17.79 3.92
N VAL A 37 -1.66 -18.85 3.36
CA VAL A 37 -0.24 -18.85 2.98
C VAL A 37 0.03 -17.78 1.92
N CYS A 38 -0.77 -17.73 0.85
CA CYS A 38 -0.61 -16.71 -0.20
C CYS A 38 -0.81 -15.30 0.36
N GLY A 39 -1.83 -15.10 1.20
CA GLY A 39 -2.09 -13.82 1.84
C GLY A 39 -0.92 -13.35 2.71
N LEU A 40 -0.42 -14.21 3.59
CA LEU A 40 0.72 -13.91 4.45
C LEU A 40 2.00 -13.64 3.66
N CYS A 41 2.28 -14.42 2.62
CA CYS A 41 3.47 -14.21 1.79
C CYS A 41 3.40 -12.87 1.05
N VAL A 42 2.30 -12.59 0.37
CA VAL A 42 2.18 -11.36 -0.43
C VAL A 42 2.09 -10.12 0.45
N LEU A 43 1.17 -10.11 1.43
CA LEU A 43 1.00 -8.97 2.32
C LEU A 43 2.22 -8.76 3.21
N GLY A 44 2.82 -9.86 3.71
CA GLY A 44 4.04 -9.80 4.51
C GLY A 44 5.19 -9.17 3.73
N THR A 45 5.41 -9.57 2.47
CA THR A 45 6.42 -9.00 1.59
C THR A 45 6.13 -7.51 1.30
N PHE A 46 4.86 -7.16 1.06
CA PHE A 46 4.46 -5.79 0.79
C PHE A 46 4.69 -4.88 2.01
N PHE A 47 4.16 -5.26 3.17
CA PHE A 47 4.30 -4.44 4.38
C PHE A 47 5.74 -4.39 4.89
N PHE A 48 6.50 -5.46 4.71
CA PHE A 48 7.93 -5.44 4.98
C PHE A 48 8.66 -4.42 4.09
N GLY A 49 8.32 -4.38 2.78
CA GLY A 49 8.83 -3.35 1.89
C GLY A 49 8.40 -1.94 2.29
N MET A 50 7.14 -1.75 2.69
CA MET A 50 6.65 -0.46 3.20
C MET A 50 7.45 0.01 4.43
N GLU A 51 7.70 -0.88 5.38
CA GLU A 51 8.46 -0.58 6.60
C GLU A 51 9.92 -0.22 6.28
N LEU A 52 10.58 -0.96 5.38
CA LEU A 52 11.94 -0.65 4.94
C LEU A 52 12.06 0.72 4.27
N GLY A 53 11.00 1.15 3.59
CA GLY A 53 10.94 2.43 2.88
C GLY A 53 10.28 3.56 3.66
N ASP A 54 10.15 3.40 4.99
CA ASP A 54 9.47 4.35 5.87
C ASP A 54 8.10 4.78 5.32
N TRP A 55 7.37 3.83 4.74
CA TRP A 55 6.04 4.00 4.16
C TRP A 55 5.96 5.03 3.00
N SER A 56 7.09 5.39 2.40
CA SER A 56 7.18 6.43 1.36
C SER A 56 7.44 5.89 -0.05
N VAL A 57 7.31 4.55 -0.27
CA VAL A 57 7.68 3.88 -1.53
C VAL A 57 6.50 3.55 -2.43
N VAL A 58 5.27 3.69 -1.96
CA VAL A 58 4.05 3.40 -2.72
C VAL A 58 3.29 4.70 -2.97
N TYR A 59 3.46 5.26 -4.15
CA TYR A 59 2.79 6.47 -4.58
C TYR A 59 2.44 6.41 -6.08
N TRP A 60 1.38 7.07 -6.47
CA TRP A 60 0.98 7.22 -7.85
C TRP A 60 1.34 8.61 -8.37
N LYS A 61 2.19 8.66 -9.40
CA LYS A 61 2.50 9.88 -10.15
C LYS A 61 2.05 9.70 -11.60
N ARG A 62 1.26 10.62 -12.09
CA ARG A 62 0.83 10.62 -13.48
C ARG A 62 1.89 11.30 -14.33
N ASP A 63 2.88 10.53 -14.74
CA ASP A 63 3.88 10.97 -15.70
C ASP A 63 3.67 10.22 -17.04
N PRO A 64 3.18 10.89 -18.10
CA PRO A 64 2.92 10.24 -19.38
C PRO A 64 4.19 9.73 -20.07
N LEU A 65 5.37 10.23 -19.67
CA LEU A 65 6.65 9.83 -20.24
C LEU A 65 7.34 8.69 -19.45
N ASN A 66 6.89 8.44 -18.23
CA ASN A 66 7.52 7.43 -17.36
C ASN A 66 6.68 6.14 -17.31
N MET A 67 6.81 5.32 -18.38
CA MET A 67 6.15 4.01 -18.46
C MET A 67 6.64 3.01 -17.39
N LEU A 68 7.73 3.32 -16.70
CA LEU A 68 8.36 2.45 -15.69
C LEU A 68 7.99 2.87 -14.25
N ASN A 69 6.81 3.48 -14.05
CA ASN A 69 6.37 3.79 -12.69
C ASN A 69 6.21 2.48 -11.89
N PRO A 70 6.94 2.33 -10.77
CA PRO A 70 6.89 1.13 -9.91
C PRO A 70 5.47 0.78 -9.46
N TYR A 71 4.61 1.77 -9.35
CA TYR A 71 3.22 1.62 -8.93
C TYR A 71 2.43 0.64 -9.81
N TYR A 72 2.74 0.53 -11.11
CA TYR A 72 2.07 -0.43 -12.00
C TYR A 72 2.23 -1.89 -11.52
N ALA A 73 3.35 -2.23 -10.90
CA ALA A 73 3.52 -3.52 -10.27
C ALA A 73 2.85 -3.57 -8.88
N GLN A 74 2.98 -2.51 -8.11
CA GLN A 74 2.49 -2.43 -6.73
C GLN A 74 0.96 -2.46 -6.64
N VAL A 75 0.23 -1.90 -7.62
CA VAL A 75 -1.25 -1.86 -7.62
C VAL A 75 -1.89 -3.24 -7.58
N PHE A 76 -1.19 -4.26 -8.07
CA PHE A 76 -1.69 -5.63 -8.03
C PHE A 76 -1.76 -6.24 -6.63
N VAL A 77 -1.16 -5.62 -5.61
CA VAL A 77 -1.40 -6.00 -4.20
C VAL A 77 -2.85 -5.71 -3.78
N GLY A 78 -3.54 -4.83 -4.51
CA GLY A 78 -4.95 -4.50 -4.28
C GLY A 78 -5.16 -3.41 -3.25
N LEU A 79 -6.09 -3.63 -2.31
CA LEU A 79 -6.51 -2.63 -1.32
C LEU A 79 -5.36 -1.90 -0.61
N PRO A 80 -4.25 -2.55 -0.21
CA PRO A 80 -3.16 -1.87 0.46
C PRO A 80 -2.44 -0.81 -0.40
N ALA A 81 -2.48 -0.94 -1.74
CA ALA A 81 -1.85 0.00 -2.65
C ALA A 81 -2.82 1.09 -3.18
N LEU A 82 -4.14 0.91 -3.04
CA LEU A 82 -5.15 1.86 -3.52
C LEU A 82 -5.07 3.26 -2.90
N PRO A 83 -4.67 3.45 -1.62
CA PRO A 83 -4.53 4.78 -1.05
C PRO A 83 -3.69 5.73 -1.89
N ALA A 84 -2.68 5.24 -2.62
CA ALA A 84 -1.85 6.05 -3.50
C ALA A 84 -2.64 6.68 -4.67
N ILE A 85 -3.60 5.96 -5.26
CA ILE A 85 -4.48 6.52 -6.32
C ILE A 85 -5.37 7.60 -5.74
N PHE A 86 -6.01 7.32 -4.60
CA PHE A 86 -6.89 8.30 -3.97
C PHE A 86 -6.13 9.56 -3.57
N GLN A 87 -4.93 9.42 -3.04
CA GLN A 87 -4.11 10.55 -2.65
C GLN A 87 -3.68 11.37 -3.89
N SER A 88 -3.23 10.72 -4.95
CA SER A 88 -2.88 11.38 -6.19
C SER A 88 -4.05 12.19 -6.77
N SER A 89 -5.26 11.64 -6.79
CA SER A 89 -6.43 12.35 -7.30
C SER A 89 -6.77 13.60 -6.46
N ARG A 90 -6.53 13.57 -5.15
CA ARG A 90 -6.70 14.74 -4.27
C ARG A 90 -5.67 15.83 -4.57
N TYR A 91 -4.45 15.44 -4.94
CA TYR A 91 -3.35 16.38 -5.23
C TYR A 91 -3.41 16.98 -6.63
N GLN A 92 -3.81 16.22 -7.63
CA GLN A 92 -3.95 16.75 -9.00
C GLN A 92 -4.94 17.92 -9.10
N ASN A 93 -5.88 18.00 -8.17
CA ASN A 93 -6.79 19.13 -8.07
C ASN A 93 -6.20 20.34 -7.32
N ARG A 94 -4.97 20.23 -6.79
CA ARG A 94 -4.28 21.27 -6.05
C ARG A 94 -3.07 21.77 -6.83
N GLN A 95 -3.29 22.46 -7.92
CA GLN A 95 -2.21 23.10 -8.70
C GLN A 95 -1.43 24.20 -7.95
N ASN A 96 -1.79 24.47 -6.69
CA ASN A 96 -1.11 25.43 -5.82
C ASN A 96 -0.71 24.77 -4.50
N ALA A 97 0.23 23.83 -4.56
CA ALA A 97 0.77 23.15 -3.38
C ALA A 97 1.45 24.11 -2.36
N ASP A 98 1.77 25.33 -2.78
CA ASP A 98 2.30 26.38 -1.90
C ASP A 98 1.24 27.04 -1.02
N GLN A 99 -0.04 26.78 -1.29
CA GLN A 99 -1.13 27.33 -0.47
C GLN A 99 -1.61 26.28 0.53
N ALA A 100 -0.93 26.26 1.63
CA ALA A 100 -1.22 25.47 2.78
C ALA A 100 -2.62 25.76 3.33
N GLY A 101 -3.39 24.73 3.49
CA GLY A 101 -4.66 24.70 4.17
C GLY A 101 -4.89 23.27 4.65
N ILE A 102 -5.71 23.11 5.65
CA ILE A 102 -6.20 21.79 6.05
C ILE A 102 -7.49 21.48 5.30
N ASP A 103 -7.61 20.24 4.78
CA ASP A 103 -8.80 19.82 4.03
C ASP A 103 -9.89 19.20 4.88
N GLY A 104 -9.60 19.02 6.15
CA GLY A 104 -10.50 18.40 7.10
C GLY A 104 -10.09 18.68 8.54
N PRO A 105 -10.90 18.26 9.51
CA PRO A 105 -10.58 18.45 10.91
C PRO A 105 -9.25 17.77 11.26
N LEU A 106 -8.36 18.53 11.90
CA LEU A 106 -7.06 18.05 12.37
C LEU A 106 -7.11 17.97 13.89
N ASN A 107 -6.82 16.78 14.43
CA ASN A 107 -6.66 16.56 15.87
C ASN A 107 -5.38 15.75 16.07
N ALA A 108 -4.32 16.42 16.51
CA ALA A 108 -3.00 15.80 16.60
C ALA A 108 -2.20 16.30 17.81
N SER A 109 -1.20 15.51 18.22
CA SER A 109 -0.16 15.97 19.11
C SER A 109 0.67 17.04 18.42
N PHE A 110 1.07 18.05 19.16
CA PHE A 110 1.84 19.18 18.67
C PHE A 110 3.06 19.41 19.54
N THR A 111 4.19 19.62 18.91
CA THR A 111 5.44 20.04 19.57
C THR A 111 6.01 21.22 18.81
N GLY A 112 6.33 22.30 19.52
CA GLY A 112 6.84 23.47 18.83
C GLY A 112 7.19 24.63 19.76
N THR A 113 7.12 25.84 19.22
CA THR A 113 7.44 27.07 19.91
C THR A 113 6.31 28.09 19.76
N LEU A 114 6.00 28.75 20.86
CA LEU A 114 5.10 29.90 20.87
C LEU A 114 5.91 31.19 20.87
N ARG A 115 5.59 32.07 19.92
CA ARG A 115 6.14 33.42 19.86
C ARG A 115 5.01 34.43 19.86
N MET A 116 4.87 35.17 20.94
CA MET A 116 3.90 36.26 21.07
C MET A 116 4.43 37.51 20.35
N LEU A 117 3.57 38.14 19.56
CA LEU A 117 3.82 39.40 18.88
C LEU A 117 3.40 40.57 19.78
N ASP A 118 2.39 40.35 20.61
CA ASP A 118 1.88 41.35 21.57
C ASP A 118 2.25 40.91 23.00
N PRO A 119 3.17 41.63 23.64
CA PRO A 119 3.58 41.33 25.01
C PRO A 119 2.44 41.49 26.05
N SER A 120 1.40 42.25 25.69
CA SER A 120 0.27 42.50 26.58
C SER A 120 -0.72 41.33 26.69
N ALA A 121 -0.61 40.37 25.81
CA ALA A 121 -1.46 39.18 25.79
C ALA A 121 -1.23 38.19 26.96
N GLY A 122 -0.22 38.44 27.80
CA GLY A 122 -0.03 37.73 29.07
C GLY A 122 0.57 36.32 28.94
N PHE A 123 0.91 35.85 27.77
CA PHE A 123 1.55 34.54 27.56
C PHE A 123 3.06 34.70 27.34
N PRO A 124 3.90 33.87 27.99
CA PRO A 124 5.33 33.88 27.76
C PRO A 124 5.71 33.25 26.42
N ASN A 125 6.86 33.61 25.86
CA ASN A 125 7.47 32.90 24.76
C ASN A 125 8.20 31.65 25.29
N GLY A 126 8.03 30.52 24.61
CA GLY A 126 8.65 29.27 25.06
C GLY A 126 8.36 28.09 24.16
N ASP A 127 8.88 26.95 24.58
CA ASP A 127 8.58 25.68 23.92
C ASP A 127 7.23 25.17 24.40
N VAL A 128 6.43 24.63 23.50
CA VAL A 128 5.09 24.15 23.79
C VAL A 128 4.92 22.70 23.33
N THR A 129 4.25 21.94 24.19
CA THR A 129 3.85 20.56 23.88
C THR A 129 2.41 20.37 24.29
N GLY A 130 1.62 19.76 23.42
CA GLY A 130 0.20 19.57 23.73
C GLY A 130 -0.57 18.96 22.56
N ARG A 131 -1.81 19.34 22.44
CA ARG A 131 -2.72 18.89 21.39
C ARG A 131 -3.31 20.09 20.66
N ILE A 132 -3.35 19.94 19.36
CA ILE A 132 -3.97 20.91 18.45
C ILE A 132 -5.26 20.30 17.90
N THR A 133 -6.32 21.09 17.90
CA THR A 133 -7.59 20.75 17.27
C THR A 133 -7.95 21.89 16.34
N LEU A 134 -8.03 21.60 15.04
CA LEU A 134 -8.37 22.58 14.01
C LEU A 134 -9.56 22.10 13.21
N GLN A 135 -10.42 23.00 12.82
CA GLN A 135 -11.55 22.77 11.93
C GLN A 135 -11.46 23.76 10.77
N PRO A 136 -11.51 23.30 9.51
CA PRO A 136 -11.58 24.20 8.36
C PRO A 136 -12.90 24.95 8.36
N ASP A 137 -12.86 26.19 7.91
CA ASP A 137 -14.05 26.99 7.73
C ASP A 137 -14.84 26.51 6.50
N GLU A 138 -16.00 25.91 6.72
CA GLU A 138 -16.85 25.36 5.65
C GLU A 138 -17.53 26.46 4.81
N GLU A 139 -17.78 27.64 5.41
CA GLU A 139 -18.44 28.74 4.70
C GLU A 139 -17.51 29.43 3.72
N ASN A 140 -16.22 29.41 3.96
CA ASN A 140 -15.22 30.10 3.13
C ASN A 140 -14.07 29.19 2.70
N ARG A 141 -14.41 28.15 1.95
CA ARG A 141 -13.42 27.18 1.44
C ARG A 141 -12.33 27.80 0.55
N GLU A 142 -12.61 28.96 -0.07
CA GLU A 142 -11.65 29.68 -0.90
C GLU A 142 -10.57 30.36 -0.04
N SER A 143 -10.92 30.84 1.14
CA SER A 143 -9.98 31.50 2.07
C SER A 143 -9.06 30.53 2.80
N ARG A 144 -9.41 29.23 2.83
CA ARG A 144 -8.66 28.18 3.53
C ARG A 144 -8.36 28.48 5.01
N THR A 145 -9.17 29.31 5.62
CA THR A 145 -9.08 29.61 7.03
C THR A 145 -9.47 28.37 7.86
N ALA A 146 -8.83 28.25 9.00
CA ALA A 146 -9.18 27.23 9.98
C ALA A 146 -9.22 27.86 11.36
N HIS A 147 -10.17 27.40 12.15
CA HIS A 147 -10.32 27.81 13.54
C HIS A 147 -10.08 26.61 14.44
N GLY A 148 -9.57 26.89 15.62
CA GLY A 148 -9.34 25.81 16.56
C GLY A 148 -8.71 26.25 17.87
N GLU A 149 -8.20 25.27 18.58
CA GLU A 149 -7.56 25.51 19.85
C GLU A 149 -6.30 24.66 20.03
N PHE A 150 -5.36 25.21 20.77
CA PHE A 150 -4.24 24.46 21.31
C PHE A 150 -4.41 24.35 22.82
N VAL A 151 -4.28 23.13 23.32
CA VAL A 151 -4.30 22.82 24.76
C VAL A 151 -3.03 22.07 25.10
N GLY A 152 -2.24 22.60 25.99
CA GLY A 152 -0.97 21.97 26.34
C GLY A 152 -0.19 22.76 27.38
N THR A 153 1.09 22.43 27.44
CA THR A 153 2.03 23.02 28.39
C THR A 153 3.05 23.87 27.65
N ILE A 154 3.28 25.08 28.16
CA ILE A 154 4.39 25.92 27.73
C ILE A 154 5.52 25.84 28.74
N THR A 155 6.73 25.67 28.23
CA THR A 155 7.96 25.77 29.03
C THR A 155 8.69 27.05 28.64
N PRO A 156 8.53 28.11 29.40
CA PRO A 156 9.21 29.36 29.12
C PRO A 156 10.74 29.22 29.32
N LYS A 157 11.52 30.02 28.61
CA LYS A 157 13.00 30.02 28.77
C LYS A 157 13.44 30.34 30.19
N LYS A 158 12.61 31.05 30.96
CA LYS A 158 12.82 31.36 32.37
C LYS A 158 11.47 31.21 33.08
N GLY A 159 11.32 30.16 33.87
CA GLY A 159 10.08 29.89 34.63
C GLY A 159 9.70 28.41 34.66
N ALA A 160 8.68 28.10 35.44
CA ALA A 160 8.13 26.74 35.50
C ALA A 160 7.18 26.46 34.34
N PRO A 161 7.00 25.21 33.95
CA PRO A 161 5.99 24.82 32.98
C PRO A 161 4.59 25.26 33.41
N GLN A 162 3.79 25.76 32.47
CA GLN A 162 2.43 26.24 32.71
C GLN A 162 1.47 25.64 31.70
N GLU A 163 0.29 25.26 32.13
CA GLU A 163 -0.78 24.89 31.25
C GLU A 163 -1.36 26.10 30.52
N ILE A 164 -1.54 26.00 29.24
CA ILE A 164 -2.10 27.07 28.42
C ILE A 164 -3.17 26.52 27.48
N LYS A 165 -4.14 27.38 27.22
CA LYS A 165 -5.16 27.18 26.18
C LYS A 165 -5.13 28.40 25.28
N LEU A 166 -4.90 28.18 23.97
CA LEU A 166 -4.79 29.23 22.98
C LEU A 166 -5.84 29.03 21.90
N ALA A 167 -6.50 30.10 21.53
CA ALA A 167 -7.36 30.12 20.34
C ALA A 167 -6.47 30.28 19.10
N LEU A 168 -6.74 29.47 18.10
CA LEU A 168 -6.02 29.45 16.83
C LEU A 168 -6.95 29.87 15.71
N GLY A 169 -6.43 30.65 14.79
CA GLY A 169 -7.17 31.11 13.63
C GLY A 169 -6.25 31.40 12.45
N ASP A 170 -6.84 31.97 11.37
CA ASP A 170 -6.12 32.29 10.14
C ASP A 170 -5.79 31.05 9.26
N VAL A 171 -5.09 31.26 8.17
CA VAL A 171 -4.70 30.21 7.24
C VAL A 171 -3.52 29.43 7.81
N PRO A 172 -3.70 28.15 8.16
CA PRO A 172 -2.60 27.32 8.64
C PRO A 172 -1.58 27.11 7.52
N ARG A 173 -0.32 27.40 7.80
CA ARG A 173 0.79 27.11 6.88
C ARG A 173 1.37 25.76 7.22
N LEU A 174 1.02 24.77 6.40
CA LEU A 174 1.58 23.43 6.52
C LEU A 174 2.89 23.35 5.74
N GLY A 175 3.89 22.71 6.32
CA GLY A 175 5.11 22.35 5.62
C GLY A 175 4.86 21.36 4.49
N LYS A 176 5.91 21.07 3.71
CA LYS A 176 5.83 20.17 2.56
C LYS A 176 5.17 18.85 2.96
N PRO A 177 4.19 18.39 2.18
CA PRO A 177 3.50 17.14 2.47
C PRO A 177 4.44 15.94 2.32
N VAL A 178 5.35 16.02 1.36
CA VAL A 178 6.33 14.97 1.09
C VAL A 178 7.66 15.34 1.73
N SER A 179 8.07 14.59 2.74
CA SER A 179 9.37 14.72 3.41
C SER A 179 9.66 13.41 4.13
N ALA A 180 10.93 13.07 4.25
CA ALA A 180 11.37 11.92 5.02
C ALA A 180 11.18 12.09 6.53
N ASP A 181 10.88 13.31 7.01
CA ASP A 181 10.60 13.54 8.41
C ASP A 181 9.27 12.91 8.83
N PRO A 182 9.19 12.18 9.95
CA PRO A 182 7.97 11.57 10.45
C PRO A 182 6.92 12.62 10.87
N GLU A 183 7.34 13.87 11.02
CA GLU A 183 6.52 15.00 11.41
C GLU A 183 6.38 15.99 10.26
N ARG A 184 5.26 16.68 10.23
CA ARG A 184 4.99 17.76 9.28
C ARG A 184 5.00 19.09 10.02
N GLY A 185 5.79 20.04 9.53
CA GLY A 185 5.80 21.40 10.08
C GLY A 185 4.44 22.07 9.92
N ILE A 186 4.03 22.83 10.93
CA ILE A 186 2.83 23.66 10.89
C ILE A 186 3.09 25.00 11.56
N GLU A 187 2.58 26.07 10.96
CA GLU A 187 2.59 27.42 11.52
C GLU A 187 1.18 27.98 11.55
N LEU A 188 0.76 28.50 12.68
CA LEU A 188 -0.58 28.99 12.95
C LEU A 188 -0.53 30.33 13.66
N ALA A 189 -1.50 31.18 13.39
CA ALA A 189 -1.69 32.40 14.17
C ALA A 189 -2.45 32.09 15.46
N VAL A 190 -1.97 32.65 16.56
CA VAL A 190 -2.70 32.72 17.82
C VAL A 190 -3.54 33.98 17.79
N VAL A 191 -4.83 33.83 18.03
CA VAL A 191 -5.81 34.92 17.91
C VAL A 191 -6.45 35.26 19.26
N GLU A 192 -6.84 36.50 19.41
CA GLU A 192 -7.58 36.97 20.59
C GLU A 192 -9.08 36.77 20.34
N GLY A 193 -9.68 35.82 21.07
CA GLY A 193 -11.10 35.52 20.99
C GLY A 193 -11.50 34.60 19.80
N ASN A 194 -12.75 34.14 19.85
CA ASN A 194 -13.31 33.20 18.87
C ASN A 194 -14.04 33.88 17.68
N ASN A 195 -14.06 35.20 17.64
CA ASN A 195 -14.83 35.94 16.62
C ASN A 195 -13.92 36.47 15.51
N ALA A 196 -14.26 36.19 14.28
CA ALA A 196 -13.59 36.76 13.10
C ALA A 196 -14.04 38.23 12.87
N PRO A 197 -13.14 39.14 12.39
CA PRO A 197 -11.71 38.93 12.14
C PRO A 197 -10.88 39.03 13.41
N ALA A 198 -10.32 37.91 13.84
CA ALA A 198 -9.52 37.85 15.03
C ALA A 198 -8.15 38.50 14.83
N ARG A 199 -7.74 39.37 15.75
CA ARG A 199 -6.40 39.96 15.74
C ARG A 199 -5.36 38.91 16.09
N GLY A 200 -4.38 38.70 15.22
CA GLY A 200 -3.26 37.80 15.50
C GLY A 200 -2.36 38.41 16.56
N ILE A 201 -2.33 37.76 17.72
CA ILE A 201 -1.53 38.20 18.91
C ILE A 201 -0.20 37.44 19.01
N GLY A 202 -0.07 36.32 18.28
CA GLY A 202 1.13 35.49 18.32
C GLY A 202 1.18 34.50 17.17
N ARG A 203 2.27 33.75 17.12
CA ARG A 203 2.48 32.64 16.18
C ARG A 203 2.90 31.38 16.92
N LEU A 204 2.24 30.30 16.56
CA LEU A 204 2.55 28.95 17.00
C LEU A 204 3.22 28.23 15.84
N ARG A 205 4.49 27.85 16.00
CA ARG A 205 5.26 27.15 14.97
C ARG A 205 5.79 25.85 15.56
N GLY A 206 5.53 24.74 14.88
CA GLY A 206 5.96 23.44 15.37
C GLY A 206 5.71 22.35 14.35
N SER A 207 5.51 21.14 14.84
CA SER A 207 5.27 19.95 14.04
C SER A 207 4.10 19.15 14.58
N VAL A 208 3.44 18.46 13.66
CA VAL A 208 2.39 17.47 13.91
C VAL A 208 2.75 16.16 13.24
N PRO A 209 2.37 15.01 13.79
CA PRO A 209 2.57 13.74 13.14
C PRO A 209 1.91 13.73 11.76
N ARG A 210 2.58 13.13 10.77
CA ARG A 210 2.02 12.98 9.43
C ARG A 210 0.79 12.10 9.47
N SER A 211 -0.18 12.45 8.65
CA SER A 211 -1.36 11.61 8.48
C SER A 211 -1.00 10.33 7.71
N PHE A 212 -1.84 9.31 7.83
CA PHE A 212 -1.70 8.10 7.03
C PHE A 212 -1.64 8.40 5.53
N TRP A 213 -2.43 9.39 5.06
CA TRP A 213 -2.51 9.77 3.65
C TRP A 213 -1.24 10.46 3.13
N ASP A 214 -0.53 11.21 3.97
CA ASP A 214 0.71 11.89 3.59
C ASP A 214 1.81 10.88 3.17
N ARG A 215 1.70 9.63 3.63
CA ARG A 215 2.64 8.55 3.31
C ARG A 215 2.51 8.00 1.88
N PHE A 216 1.40 8.26 1.23
CA PHE A 216 1.12 7.84 -0.15
C PHE A 216 1.22 8.98 -1.16
N GLU A 217 1.79 10.08 -0.75
CA GLU A 217 1.90 11.27 -1.58
C GLU A 217 3.07 11.15 -2.54
N ALA A 218 2.79 11.50 -3.80
CA ALA A 218 3.81 11.53 -4.83
C ALA A 218 4.74 12.74 -4.65
N PRO A 219 6.03 12.60 -4.98
CA PRO A 219 6.91 13.76 -5.08
C PRO A 219 6.38 14.78 -6.09
N PRO A 220 6.61 16.09 -5.87
CA PRO A 220 6.07 17.18 -6.69
C PRO A 220 6.47 17.07 -8.17
N ASP A 221 5.71 17.72 -9.07
CA ASP A 221 5.90 17.62 -10.51
C ASP A 221 7.13 18.37 -11.05
N GLU A 222 7.49 18.09 -12.31
CA GLU A 222 8.75 18.41 -12.97
C GLU A 222 9.13 19.90 -13.10
N GLU A 223 8.24 20.83 -12.93
CA GLU A 223 8.60 22.28 -12.87
C GLU A 223 9.47 22.58 -11.65
N GLU A 224 9.46 21.70 -10.66
CA GLU A 224 10.32 21.71 -9.47
C GLU A 224 11.40 20.63 -9.51
N ARG A 225 11.99 20.33 -10.67
CA ARG A 225 13.00 19.26 -10.86
C ARG A 225 14.13 19.24 -9.84
N ASP A 226 14.51 20.41 -9.37
CA ASP A 226 15.55 20.51 -8.34
C ASP A 226 15.06 20.04 -6.96
N LEU A 227 13.76 20.22 -6.68
CA LEU A 227 13.13 19.79 -5.43
C LEU A 227 12.84 18.29 -5.42
N ASP A 228 12.43 17.70 -6.56
CA ASP A 228 12.26 16.25 -6.72
C ASP A 228 13.58 15.51 -6.53
N ARG A 229 14.63 16.00 -7.16
CA ARG A 229 15.99 15.47 -6.94
C ARG A 229 16.43 15.61 -5.50
N ALA A 230 16.14 16.75 -4.88
CA ALA A 230 16.48 16.97 -3.47
C ALA A 230 15.70 16.00 -2.56
N TYR A 231 14.41 15.75 -2.84
CA TYR A 231 13.62 14.80 -2.09
C TYR A 231 14.10 13.35 -2.23
N LEU A 232 14.30 12.88 -3.47
CA LEU A 232 14.82 11.54 -3.71
C LEU A 232 16.24 11.36 -3.17
N LEU A 233 17.08 12.40 -3.29
CA LEU A 233 18.42 12.39 -2.71
C LEU A 233 18.37 12.36 -1.18
N ASP A 234 17.42 13.04 -0.57
CA ASP A 234 17.26 13.03 0.88
C ASP A 234 16.74 11.67 1.37
N LEU A 235 15.78 11.08 0.67
CA LEU A 235 15.36 9.70 0.92
C LEU A 235 16.50 8.69 0.76
N HIS A 236 17.28 8.80 -0.32
CA HIS A 236 18.46 7.94 -0.52
C HIS A 236 19.54 8.20 0.53
N ARG A 237 19.68 9.43 1.00
CA ARG A 237 20.63 9.78 2.08
C ARG A 237 20.22 9.21 3.42
N GLN A 238 18.91 9.22 3.73
CA GLN A 238 18.37 8.72 5.00
C GLN A 238 18.24 7.21 5.01
N LEU A 239 17.62 6.64 3.98
CA LEU A 239 17.31 5.21 3.88
C LEU A 239 18.43 4.41 3.17
N GLY A 240 19.29 5.09 2.40
CA GLY A 240 20.35 4.45 1.64
C GLY A 240 19.81 3.36 0.71
N LYS A 241 20.48 2.21 0.71
CA LYS A 241 20.09 1.02 -0.07
C LYS A 241 18.73 0.44 0.31
N PHE A 242 18.20 0.79 1.48
CA PHE A 242 16.90 0.27 1.94
C PHE A 242 15.74 0.82 1.13
N TYR A 243 15.86 2.02 0.56
CA TYR A 243 14.82 2.58 -0.31
C TYR A 243 14.61 1.73 -1.58
N GLU A 244 15.69 1.40 -2.28
CA GLU A 244 15.61 0.56 -3.49
C GLU A 244 15.12 -0.86 -3.17
N LEU A 245 15.57 -1.39 -2.03
CA LEU A 245 15.15 -2.70 -1.55
C LEU A 245 13.64 -2.69 -1.22
N ALA A 246 13.17 -1.66 -0.55
CA ALA A 246 11.76 -1.44 -0.22
C ALA A 246 10.89 -1.39 -1.47
N LEU A 247 11.31 -0.61 -2.47
CA LEU A 247 10.67 -0.52 -3.76
C LEU A 247 10.57 -1.89 -4.43
N THR A 248 11.69 -2.63 -4.42
CA THR A 248 11.76 -3.98 -5.01
C THR A 248 10.81 -4.94 -4.30
N PHE A 249 10.77 -4.97 -2.97
CA PHE A 249 9.84 -5.84 -2.23
C PHE A 249 8.38 -5.53 -2.51
N THR A 250 8.01 -4.25 -2.55
CA THR A 250 6.62 -3.85 -2.83
C THR A 250 6.20 -4.20 -4.26
N MET A 251 7.11 -4.09 -5.25
CA MET A 251 6.88 -4.52 -6.63
C MET A 251 6.75 -6.04 -6.73
N ILE A 252 7.67 -6.80 -6.10
CA ILE A 252 7.63 -8.26 -6.08
C ILE A 252 6.32 -8.75 -5.48
N ALA A 253 5.86 -8.14 -4.39
CA ALA A 253 4.58 -8.50 -3.77
C ALA A 253 3.41 -8.38 -4.75
N GLY A 254 3.36 -7.29 -5.53
CA GLY A 254 2.33 -7.12 -6.56
C GLY A 254 2.42 -8.18 -7.68
N LEU A 255 3.63 -8.44 -8.17
CA LEU A 255 3.85 -9.48 -9.20
C LEU A 255 3.50 -10.88 -8.69
N LEU A 256 3.83 -11.20 -7.43
CA LEU A 256 3.43 -12.45 -6.80
C LEU A 256 1.90 -12.56 -6.71
N ASN A 257 1.20 -11.46 -6.42
CA ASN A 257 -0.26 -11.50 -6.36
C ASN A 257 -0.90 -11.77 -7.72
N ILE A 258 -0.28 -11.38 -8.83
CA ILE A 258 -0.76 -11.77 -10.16
C ILE A 258 -0.80 -13.30 -10.29
N LEU A 259 0.23 -13.99 -9.82
CA LEU A 259 0.26 -15.46 -9.82
C LEU A 259 -0.83 -16.04 -8.91
N VAL A 260 -1.06 -15.44 -7.75
CA VAL A 260 -2.14 -15.84 -6.82
C VAL A 260 -3.51 -15.64 -7.45
N ILE A 261 -3.72 -14.54 -8.18
CA ILE A 261 -4.96 -14.26 -8.92
C ILE A 261 -5.18 -15.31 -10.00
N LEU A 262 -4.16 -15.61 -10.81
CA LEU A 262 -4.23 -16.62 -11.88
C LEU A 262 -4.59 -17.99 -11.28
N ASP A 263 -3.91 -18.40 -10.22
CA ASP A 263 -4.20 -19.67 -9.56
C ASP A 263 -5.59 -19.72 -8.91
N ALA A 264 -6.11 -18.58 -8.45
CA ALA A 264 -7.47 -18.49 -7.94
C ALA A 264 -8.52 -18.61 -9.07
N VAL A 265 -8.22 -18.10 -10.26
CA VAL A 265 -9.12 -18.15 -11.43
C VAL A 265 -9.06 -19.50 -12.12
N GLU A 266 -7.87 -20.04 -12.37
CA GLU A 266 -7.68 -21.28 -13.13
C GLU A 266 -7.98 -22.52 -12.31
N GLY A 267 -7.79 -22.45 -10.99
CA GLY A 267 -7.96 -23.60 -10.10
C GLY A 267 -6.71 -24.51 -10.08
N PRO A 268 -6.74 -25.62 -9.34
CA PRO A 268 -5.60 -26.53 -9.27
C PRO A 268 -5.36 -27.21 -10.63
N ALA A 269 -4.33 -26.73 -11.33
CA ALA A 269 -3.91 -27.35 -12.60
C ALA A 269 -3.12 -28.65 -12.42
N TYR A 270 -2.74 -28.98 -11.17
CA TYR A 270 -1.82 -30.07 -10.90
C TYR A 270 -2.50 -31.26 -10.22
N GLY A 271 -2.41 -32.44 -10.87
CA GLY A 271 -2.70 -33.72 -10.27
C GLY A 271 -3.92 -34.48 -10.78
N TYR A 272 -4.60 -34.01 -11.84
CA TYR A 272 -5.79 -34.70 -12.39
C TYR A 272 -5.53 -35.50 -13.67
N GLY A 273 -4.35 -35.43 -14.26
CA GLY A 273 -4.01 -36.22 -15.46
C GLY A 273 -3.91 -37.72 -15.24
N ASP A 274 -3.62 -38.16 -14.02
CA ASP A 274 -3.33 -39.58 -13.73
C ASP A 274 -4.52 -40.39 -13.23
N THR A 275 -5.62 -39.73 -12.79
CA THR A 275 -6.79 -40.48 -12.31
C THR A 275 -7.77 -40.86 -13.40
N ASP A 276 -7.90 -40.05 -14.45
CA ASP A 276 -8.78 -40.36 -15.57
C ASP A 276 -8.29 -41.54 -16.43
N SER A 277 -6.94 -41.75 -16.46
CA SER A 277 -6.36 -42.92 -17.13
C SER A 277 -6.58 -44.24 -16.36
N LYS A 278 -6.77 -44.17 -15.05
CA LYS A 278 -7.01 -45.35 -14.21
C LYS A 278 -8.51 -45.73 -14.12
N GLU A 279 -9.40 -44.77 -14.22
CA GLU A 279 -10.85 -45.05 -14.28
C GLU A 279 -11.30 -45.53 -15.66
N GLY A 280 -10.71 -45.03 -16.72
CA GLY A 280 -10.98 -45.52 -18.07
C GLY A 280 -10.51 -46.97 -18.30
N GLN A 281 -9.52 -47.44 -17.56
CA GLN A 281 -9.05 -48.83 -17.64
C GLN A 281 -9.85 -49.79 -16.75
N ARG A 282 -10.61 -49.30 -15.77
CA ARG A 282 -11.46 -50.15 -14.90
C ARG A 282 -12.88 -50.37 -15.45
N GLN A 283 -13.27 -49.69 -16.51
CA GLN A 283 -14.60 -49.83 -17.14
C GLN A 283 -14.56 -50.57 -18.50
N SER A 284 -13.51 -51.38 -18.77
CA SER A 284 -13.67 -52.40 -19.83
C SER A 284 -14.54 -53.52 -19.24
N PRO A 285 -15.71 -53.73 -19.77
CA PRO A 285 -16.59 -54.81 -19.28
C PRO A 285 -15.96 -56.14 -19.72
N ALA A 286 -15.50 -56.90 -18.72
CA ALA A 286 -15.37 -58.34 -18.84
C ALA A 286 -16.79 -58.90 -18.97
N GLY A 287 -17.21 -59.27 -20.15
CA GLY A 287 -18.50 -59.90 -20.30
C GLY A 287 -18.90 -60.19 -21.74
N ALA A 288 -18.33 -61.22 -22.30
CA ALA A 288 -19.01 -62.10 -23.21
C ALA A 288 -18.28 -63.44 -23.27
N ALA A 289 -18.65 -64.30 -22.32
CA ALA A 289 -18.39 -65.72 -22.44
C ALA A 289 -19.42 -66.29 -23.43
N GLY A 290 -18.95 -67.06 -24.38
CA GLY A 290 -19.85 -67.81 -25.27
C GLY A 290 -19.07 -68.69 -26.25
N ALA A 291 -18.83 -69.89 -25.81
CA ALA A 291 -18.95 -71.16 -26.56
C ALA A 291 -17.99 -71.56 -27.68
N ALA A 292 -17.46 -72.71 -27.41
CA ALA A 292 -17.20 -73.85 -28.31
C ALA A 292 -15.92 -73.90 -29.11
N GLY A 293 -15.05 -74.78 -28.67
CA GLY A 293 -14.70 -76.02 -29.33
C GLY A 293 -13.54 -75.94 -30.27
N GLU A 294 -12.44 -76.44 -29.90
CA GLU A 294 -11.78 -77.58 -30.58
C GLU A 294 -10.28 -77.62 -30.22
N LYS A 295 -9.89 -78.82 -29.87
CA LYS A 295 -8.57 -79.22 -29.46
C LYS A 295 -7.70 -79.64 -30.68
N PRO A 296 -6.53 -80.18 -30.52
CA PRO A 296 -5.21 -79.59 -30.80
C PRO A 296 -4.49 -80.41 -31.88
N VAL A 297 -3.32 -79.99 -32.29
CA VAL A 297 -2.19 -80.88 -32.66
C VAL A 297 -0.91 -80.08 -32.88
N PRO A 298 0.25 -80.70 -32.62
CA PRO A 298 1.49 -79.99 -32.37
C PRO A 298 2.54 -80.21 -33.49
N ALA A 299 3.67 -79.63 -33.26
CA ALA A 299 4.99 -79.97 -33.75
C ALA A 299 5.59 -79.16 -34.93
N GLY A 300 6.79 -78.77 -34.67
CA GLY A 300 7.78 -78.45 -35.71
C GLY A 300 8.81 -77.41 -35.29
N ALA A 301 9.75 -77.81 -34.52
CA ALA A 301 11.22 -77.74 -34.65
C ALA A 301 11.80 -76.60 -35.50
N GLY A 302 12.58 -75.81 -34.91
CA GLY A 302 13.83 -75.08 -35.09
C GLY A 302 14.40 -74.88 -36.54
N PRO A 303 15.58 -74.38 -36.75
CA PRO A 303 16.50 -73.75 -35.79
C PRO A 303 17.17 -72.44 -36.31
N ALA A 304 17.83 -71.72 -35.40
CA ALA A 304 19.17 -71.15 -35.43
C ALA A 304 19.67 -70.23 -36.61
N ALA A 305 20.50 -69.37 -36.11
CA ALA A 305 21.61 -68.65 -36.72
C ALA A 305 21.25 -67.24 -37.24
N ASP A 306 22.00 -66.23 -37.11
CA ASP A 306 23.35 -65.99 -36.58
C ASP A 306 23.59 -64.46 -36.71
N ARG A 307 24.34 -63.89 -35.81
CA ARG A 307 25.36 -62.85 -35.95
C ARG A 307 25.13 -61.68 -36.93
N VAL A 308 25.45 -60.47 -36.52
CA VAL A 308 26.74 -59.75 -36.61
C VAL A 308 26.51 -58.29 -36.28
N VAL A 309 27.01 -57.76 -35.23
CA VAL A 309 28.16 -56.85 -35.02
C VAL A 309 28.39 -55.82 -36.13
N SER A 310 28.38 -54.57 -35.77
CA SER A 310 29.38 -53.52 -36.02
C SER A 310 28.78 -52.15 -35.73
N LYS A 311 29.17 -51.36 -34.76
CA LYS A 311 30.33 -50.48 -34.63
C LYS A 311 30.31 -49.27 -35.54
N GLN A 312 30.44 -48.10 -34.84
CA GLN A 312 31.10 -46.84 -35.26
C GLN A 312 30.24 -45.93 -36.17
N ASN A 313 29.98 -44.69 -35.85
CA ASN A 313 30.89 -43.64 -35.32
C ASN A 313 30.08 -42.69 -34.42
#